data_856f909759fd065deef75586b1343e24
#
_entry.id   856f909759fd065deef75586b1343e24
#
_cell.length_a   1.000
_cell.length_b   1.000
_cell.length_c   1.000
_cell.angle_alpha   90.00
_cell.angle_beta   90.00
_cell.angle_gamma   90.00
#
_symmetry.space_group_name_H-M   'P 1'
#
loop_
_entity.id
_entity.type
_entity.pdbx_description
1 polymer ?
#
loop_
_entity_poly.entity_id
_entity_poly.type
_entity_poly.pdbx_seq_one_letter_code
_entity_poly.pdbx_strand_id
1 'polypeptide(L)'
;MSSYTIYKTLCDVIDQAYPLESYPDNKFKKFFIDIKVKEMQSFHGRYYPDKRKIEIFNLSRPNGHIIATTLHEVGHHIDYCMRKKSDHSKTFYEILKHLLITAIGMGVMSIEDILSKDDSADKTRLERHFGSIEEWDISALDYKQDFYFIKVYQSFSIKEKLKNRGYKYSSLDQAWVKEMSVSEAEEEKQVIAQWIDEKNIQIEQANTIKIESYYYLCVSNCYDHKAYLKENGFMWNGYGMKKAWVKKIPSQSLKSEEAKLLKLPNIKVKVAAK
;
A
#
# COMPACT_ATOMS: atom_id res chain seq x y z
N MET A 1 -0.05 2.14 -7.89
CA MET A 1 -1.30 2.22 -7.13
C MET A 1 -1.52 3.66 -6.68
N SER A 2 -2.72 4.16 -6.72
CA SER A 2 -2.99 5.48 -6.20
C SER A 2 -3.15 5.39 -4.69
N SER A 3 -2.64 6.38 -3.96
CA SER A 3 -2.94 6.57 -2.53
C SER A 3 -4.45 6.70 -2.26
N TYR A 4 -5.22 6.87 -3.33
CA TYR A 4 -6.67 7.01 -3.29
C TYR A 4 -7.40 5.70 -2.91
N THR A 5 -7.03 4.56 -3.50
CA THR A 5 -7.67 3.26 -3.16
C THR A 5 -7.47 2.91 -1.69
N ILE A 6 -6.23 3.11 -1.19
CA ILE A 6 -5.93 2.89 0.22
C ILE A 6 -6.75 3.85 1.08
N TYR A 7 -6.76 5.15 0.75
CA TYR A 7 -7.52 6.15 1.48
C TYR A 7 -9.02 5.78 1.53
N LYS A 8 -9.60 5.37 0.40
CA LYS A 8 -11.02 5.00 0.36
C LYS A 8 -11.33 3.79 1.23
N THR A 9 -10.54 2.72 1.15
CA THR A 9 -10.76 1.55 2.02
C THR A 9 -10.61 1.88 3.49
N LEU A 10 -9.66 2.75 3.85
CA LEU A 10 -9.55 3.22 5.23
C LEU A 10 -10.77 4.04 5.65
N CYS A 11 -11.32 4.85 4.74
CA CYS A 11 -12.58 5.55 4.99
C CYS A 11 -13.74 4.57 5.20
N ASP A 12 -13.81 3.49 4.43
CA ASP A 12 -14.82 2.46 4.59
C ASP A 12 -14.67 1.74 5.94
N VAL A 13 -13.44 1.40 6.35
CA VAL A 13 -13.16 0.86 7.70
C VAL A 13 -13.59 1.85 8.79
N ILE A 14 -13.30 3.14 8.62
CA ILE A 14 -13.70 4.17 9.58
C ILE A 14 -15.24 4.31 9.64
N ASP A 15 -15.93 4.27 8.50
CA ASP A 15 -17.39 4.38 8.46
C ASP A 15 -18.05 3.19 9.17
N GLN A 16 -17.50 1.99 9.05
CA GLN A 16 -17.98 0.81 9.75
C GLN A 16 -17.66 0.85 11.26
N ALA A 17 -16.45 1.28 11.63
CA ALA A 17 -16.04 1.35 13.02
C ALA A 17 -16.65 2.56 13.76
N TYR A 18 -16.86 3.67 13.08
CA TYR A 18 -17.34 4.94 13.63
C TYR A 18 -18.45 5.54 12.75
N PRO A 19 -19.64 4.94 12.73
CA PRO A 19 -20.72 5.35 11.84
C PRO A 19 -21.17 6.80 12.11
N LEU A 20 -21.61 7.48 11.05
CA LEU A 20 -21.97 8.90 11.08
C LEU A 20 -23.10 9.24 12.07
N GLU A 21 -24.00 8.30 12.33
CA GLU A 21 -25.07 8.46 13.32
C GLU A 21 -24.50 8.75 14.72
N SER A 22 -23.37 8.14 15.07
CA SER A 22 -22.69 8.32 16.35
C SER A 22 -21.58 9.39 16.28
N TYR A 23 -21.04 9.67 15.10
CA TYR A 23 -19.91 10.58 14.87
C TYR A 23 -20.17 11.52 13.68
N PRO A 24 -21.11 12.47 13.77
CA PRO A 24 -21.61 13.27 12.64
C PRO A 24 -20.58 14.20 11.99
N ASP A 25 -19.50 14.55 12.69
CA ASP A 25 -18.50 15.51 12.18
C ASP A 25 -17.66 15.01 11.02
N ASN A 26 -17.67 13.72 10.70
CA ASN A 26 -16.86 13.07 9.68
C ASN A 26 -15.36 13.46 9.69
N LYS A 27 -14.87 13.96 10.83
CA LYS A 27 -13.50 14.46 10.97
C LYS A 27 -12.45 13.35 10.90
N PHE A 28 -12.85 12.10 11.20
CA PHE A 28 -11.95 10.93 11.18
C PHE A 28 -11.50 10.55 9.78
N LYS A 29 -12.22 10.98 8.73
CA LYS A 29 -11.82 10.78 7.32
C LYS A 29 -11.01 11.93 6.72
N LYS A 30 -10.74 12.99 7.50
CA LYS A 30 -10.03 14.19 7.02
C LYS A 30 -8.52 14.08 7.25
N PHE A 31 -7.87 13.20 6.50
CA PHE A 31 -6.41 13.02 6.51
C PHE A 31 -5.86 12.77 5.11
N PHE A 32 -4.54 12.85 4.96
CA PHE A 32 -3.82 12.58 3.72
C PHE A 32 -2.90 11.37 3.90
N ILE A 33 -2.81 10.51 2.89
CA ILE A 33 -1.85 9.40 2.86
C ILE A 33 -0.76 9.68 1.85
N ASP A 34 0.47 9.50 2.27
CA ASP A 34 1.66 9.65 1.47
C ASP A 34 2.50 8.35 1.56
N ILE A 35 2.50 7.58 0.47
CA ILE A 35 3.24 6.32 0.41
C ILE A 35 4.66 6.63 -0.04
N LYS A 36 5.61 6.35 0.86
CA LYS A 36 7.03 6.58 0.65
C LYS A 36 7.72 5.30 0.19
N VAL A 37 8.22 5.31 -1.02
CA VAL A 37 9.04 4.21 -1.55
C VAL A 37 10.43 4.29 -0.91
N LYS A 38 10.52 3.90 0.37
CA LYS A 38 11.74 3.95 1.16
C LYS A 38 11.68 2.91 2.28
N GLU A 39 12.78 2.19 2.49
CA GLU A 39 12.95 1.33 3.66
C GLU A 39 13.53 2.13 4.83
N MET A 40 12.89 2.03 6.00
CA MET A 40 13.28 2.66 7.25
C MET A 40 13.61 1.58 8.29
N GLN A 41 14.57 1.84 9.18
CA GLN A 41 15.00 0.86 10.18
C GLN A 41 14.14 0.88 11.45
N SER A 42 13.66 2.06 11.89
CA SER A 42 13.08 2.25 13.22
C SER A 42 11.56 2.44 13.24
N PHE A 43 10.91 2.64 12.10
CA PHE A 43 9.46 2.80 12.02
C PHE A 43 8.94 2.45 10.62
N HIS A 44 7.64 2.17 10.53
CA HIS A 44 6.97 1.76 9.30
C HIS A 44 5.90 2.75 8.84
N GLY A 45 5.39 3.55 9.75
CA GLY A 45 4.44 4.63 9.51
C GLY A 45 4.75 5.83 10.38
N ARG A 46 4.11 6.96 10.09
CA ARG A 46 4.15 8.16 10.92
C ARG A 46 2.94 9.04 10.67
N TYR A 47 2.26 9.41 11.72
CA TYR A 47 1.20 10.42 11.70
C TYR A 47 1.75 11.81 12.07
N TYR A 48 1.31 12.84 11.32
CA TYR A 48 1.62 14.26 11.56
C TYR A 48 0.32 15.01 11.90
N PRO A 49 0.05 15.29 13.19
CA PRO A 49 -1.22 15.89 13.62
C PRO A 49 -1.54 17.21 12.96
N ASP A 50 -0.57 18.14 12.90
CA ASP A 50 -0.76 19.49 12.36
C ASP A 50 -1.14 19.49 10.88
N LYS A 51 -0.68 18.48 10.14
CA LYS A 51 -0.92 18.33 8.70
C LYS A 51 -2.03 17.31 8.41
N ARG A 52 -2.50 16.60 9.42
CA ARG A 52 -3.38 15.42 9.27
C ARG A 52 -2.85 14.47 8.20
N LYS A 53 -1.54 14.23 8.22
CA LYS A 53 -0.86 13.43 7.20
C LYS A 53 -0.31 12.15 7.79
N ILE A 54 -0.53 11.06 7.08
CA ILE A 54 0.01 9.72 7.36
C ILE A 54 1.05 9.42 6.29
N GLU A 55 2.27 9.07 6.70
CA GLU A 55 3.31 8.54 5.81
C GLU A 55 3.49 7.05 6.09
N ILE A 56 3.57 6.26 5.02
CA ILE A 56 3.78 4.80 5.06
C ILE A 56 5.07 4.45 4.35
N PHE A 57 5.88 3.62 4.98
CA PHE A 57 7.20 3.18 4.55
C PHE A 57 7.29 1.65 4.49
N ASN A 58 8.45 1.13 4.07
CA ASN A 58 8.78 -0.29 4.12
C ASN A 58 7.79 -1.16 3.36
N LEU A 59 7.64 -0.85 2.08
CA LEU A 59 6.70 -1.54 1.17
C LEU A 59 7.17 -2.95 0.78
N SER A 60 8.33 -3.39 1.27
CA SER A 60 8.83 -4.77 1.11
C SER A 60 8.15 -5.79 2.02
N ARG A 61 7.36 -5.33 2.99
CA ARG A 61 6.63 -6.19 3.93
C ARG A 61 5.38 -6.80 3.30
N PRO A 62 4.83 -7.90 3.87
CA PRO A 62 3.53 -8.41 3.47
C PRO A 62 2.46 -7.31 3.47
N ASN A 63 1.52 -7.41 2.53
CA ASN A 63 0.50 -6.38 2.34
C ASN A 63 -0.35 -6.13 3.59
N GLY A 64 -0.79 -7.18 4.28
CA GLY A 64 -1.55 -7.04 5.52
C GLY A 64 -0.77 -6.35 6.63
N HIS A 65 0.56 -6.55 6.72
CA HIS A 65 1.41 -5.81 7.67
C HIS A 65 1.46 -4.31 7.35
N ILE A 66 1.42 -3.94 6.06
CA ILE A 66 1.37 -2.53 5.64
C ILE A 66 0.01 -1.93 6.00
N ILE A 67 -1.08 -2.67 5.76
CA ILE A 67 -2.44 -2.26 6.14
C ILE A 67 -2.53 -2.07 7.66
N ALA A 68 -2.07 -3.03 8.45
CA ALA A 68 -2.07 -2.93 9.92
C ALA A 68 -1.28 -1.70 10.40
N THR A 69 -0.12 -1.40 9.78
CA THR A 69 0.63 -0.17 10.08
C THR A 69 -0.18 1.07 9.71
N THR A 70 -0.87 1.05 8.57
CA THR A 70 -1.67 2.19 8.13
C THR A 70 -2.86 2.43 9.08
N LEU A 71 -3.50 1.37 9.56
CA LEU A 71 -4.57 1.44 10.58
C LEU A 71 -4.04 1.96 11.93
N HIS A 72 -2.80 1.64 12.31
CA HIS A 72 -2.14 2.22 13.48
C HIS A 72 -2.02 3.76 13.35
N GLU A 73 -1.58 4.26 12.21
CA GLU A 73 -1.48 5.71 11.98
C GLU A 73 -2.85 6.39 11.89
N VAL A 74 -3.87 5.70 11.35
CA VAL A 74 -5.27 6.13 11.40
C VAL A 74 -5.76 6.18 12.85
N GLY A 75 -5.38 5.21 13.69
CA GLY A 75 -5.65 5.21 15.13
C GLY A 75 -5.12 6.47 15.81
N HIS A 76 -3.88 6.88 15.50
CA HIS A 76 -3.32 8.14 15.96
C HIS A 76 -4.13 9.36 15.50
N HIS A 77 -4.61 9.34 14.25
CA HIS A 77 -5.44 10.44 13.73
C HIS A 77 -6.78 10.53 14.46
N ILE A 78 -7.48 9.43 14.66
CA ILE A 78 -8.76 9.38 15.37
C ILE A 78 -8.57 9.82 16.82
N ASP A 79 -7.58 9.27 17.50
CA ASP A 79 -7.23 9.62 18.87
C ASP A 79 -6.95 11.13 19.03
N TYR A 80 -6.18 11.70 18.12
CA TYR A 80 -5.92 13.14 18.08
C TYR A 80 -7.20 13.96 17.82
N CYS A 81 -8.08 13.48 16.94
CA CYS A 81 -9.38 14.12 16.72
C CYS A 81 -10.24 14.13 17.97
N MET A 82 -10.22 13.05 18.77
CA MET A 82 -11.00 12.92 20.00
C MET A 82 -10.39 13.69 21.15
N ARG A 83 -9.10 13.49 21.44
CA ARG A 83 -8.44 13.96 22.67
C ARG A 83 -7.50 15.15 22.48
N LYS A 84 -7.21 15.60 21.27
CA LYS A 84 -6.20 16.62 20.89
C LYS A 84 -4.77 16.23 21.26
N LYS A 85 -4.55 14.98 21.58
CA LYS A 85 -3.26 14.32 21.76
C LYS A 85 -3.36 12.90 21.26
N SER A 86 -2.23 12.27 20.98
CA SER A 86 -2.18 10.85 20.68
C SER A 86 -0.89 10.27 21.26
N ASP A 87 -1.05 9.19 21.97
CA ASP A 87 0.02 8.45 22.63
C ASP A 87 -0.30 6.95 22.52
N HIS A 88 0.61 6.09 22.93
CA HIS A 88 0.38 4.64 22.96
C HIS A 88 -0.24 4.19 24.31
N SER A 89 -1.23 4.94 24.80
CA SER A 89 -2.02 4.58 25.97
C SER A 89 -3.06 3.52 25.69
N LYS A 90 -3.72 3.00 26.73
CA LYS A 90 -4.82 2.05 26.58
C LYS A 90 -5.91 2.58 25.65
N THR A 91 -6.27 3.86 25.76
CA THR A 91 -7.29 4.51 24.92
C THR A 91 -6.91 4.46 23.43
N PHE A 92 -5.64 4.71 23.09
CA PHE A 92 -5.18 4.52 21.70
C PHE A 92 -5.34 3.07 21.27
N TYR A 93 -4.99 2.10 22.12
CA TYR A 93 -5.12 0.68 21.76
C TYR A 93 -6.58 0.20 21.71
N GLU A 94 -7.51 0.84 22.39
CA GLU A 94 -8.95 0.63 22.20
C GLU A 94 -9.40 1.03 20.80
N ILE A 95 -8.94 2.19 20.32
CA ILE A 95 -9.20 2.67 18.96
C ILE A 95 -8.56 1.71 17.92
N LEU A 96 -7.29 1.38 18.12
CA LEU A 96 -6.57 0.49 17.20
C LEU A 96 -7.23 -0.90 17.13
N LYS A 97 -7.58 -1.50 18.27
CA LYS A 97 -8.30 -2.78 18.32
C LYS A 97 -9.61 -2.71 17.53
N HIS A 98 -10.40 -1.64 17.74
CA HIS A 98 -11.67 -1.47 17.05
C HIS A 98 -11.48 -1.39 15.53
N LEU A 99 -10.49 -0.63 15.04
CA LEU A 99 -10.16 -0.55 13.61
C LEU A 99 -9.70 -1.90 13.05
N LEU A 100 -8.87 -2.64 13.79
CA LEU A 100 -8.37 -3.95 13.36
C LEU A 100 -9.49 -4.99 13.26
N ILE A 101 -10.34 -5.10 14.29
CA ILE A 101 -11.50 -6.01 14.29
C ILE A 101 -12.43 -5.68 13.10
N THR A 102 -12.71 -4.40 12.88
CA THR A 102 -13.54 -3.96 11.76
C THR A 102 -12.90 -4.32 10.42
N ALA A 103 -11.62 -4.04 10.23
CA ALA A 103 -10.92 -4.35 8.98
C ALA A 103 -10.85 -5.86 8.70
N ILE A 104 -10.70 -6.69 9.75
CA ILE A 104 -10.73 -8.15 9.61
C ILE A 104 -12.16 -8.61 9.28
N GLY A 105 -13.17 -8.11 9.98
CA GLY A 105 -14.57 -8.43 9.70
C GLY A 105 -15.00 -8.06 8.27
N MET A 106 -14.45 -6.99 7.72
CA MET A 106 -14.64 -6.56 6.33
C MET A 106 -13.81 -7.39 5.32
N GLY A 107 -12.93 -8.28 5.76
CA GLY A 107 -12.01 -9.02 4.87
C GLY A 107 -10.92 -8.16 4.22
N VAL A 108 -10.67 -6.95 4.73
CA VAL A 108 -9.60 -6.05 4.27
C VAL A 108 -8.22 -6.56 4.64
N MET A 109 -8.13 -7.25 5.77
CA MET A 109 -6.94 -7.97 6.25
C MET A 109 -7.38 -9.22 7.01
N SER A 110 -6.42 -10.10 7.33
CA SER A 110 -6.65 -11.30 8.12
C SER A 110 -6.11 -11.15 9.55
N ILE A 111 -6.54 -12.00 10.47
CA ILE A 111 -5.97 -12.07 11.82
C ILE A 111 -4.49 -12.46 11.78
N GLU A 112 -4.10 -13.32 10.85
CA GLU A 112 -2.72 -13.75 10.62
C GLU A 112 -1.79 -12.58 10.30
N ASP A 113 -2.30 -11.53 9.68
CA ASP A 113 -1.53 -10.31 9.39
C ASP A 113 -1.09 -9.57 10.67
N ILE A 114 -1.75 -9.83 11.80
CA ILE A 114 -1.35 -9.31 13.12
C ILE A 114 -0.47 -10.34 13.82
N LEU A 115 -0.86 -11.61 13.81
CA LEU A 115 -0.19 -12.68 14.53
C LEU A 115 1.22 -12.96 14.00
N SER A 116 1.40 -12.94 12.68
CA SER A 116 2.68 -13.18 12.01
C SER A 116 3.69 -12.03 12.13
N LYS A 117 3.30 -10.93 12.77
CA LYS A 117 4.23 -9.84 13.12
C LYS A 117 5.05 -10.21 14.35
N ASP A 118 6.11 -10.97 14.15
CA ASP A 118 7.08 -11.22 15.20
C ASP A 118 7.65 -9.89 15.73
N ASP A 119 7.83 -9.80 17.06
CA ASP A 119 8.36 -8.63 17.77
C ASP A 119 7.57 -7.32 17.60
N SER A 120 6.30 -7.39 17.23
CA SER A 120 5.47 -6.19 17.15
C SER A 120 5.11 -5.66 18.54
N ALA A 121 5.57 -4.45 18.86
CA ALA A 121 5.19 -3.76 20.08
C ALA A 121 3.66 -3.59 20.21
N ASP A 122 2.96 -3.44 19.08
CA ASP A 122 1.50 -3.32 19.05
C ASP A 122 0.83 -4.64 19.44
N LYS A 123 1.27 -5.77 18.88
CA LYS A 123 0.76 -7.09 19.25
C LYS A 123 0.86 -7.31 20.74
N THR A 124 2.05 -7.14 21.32
CA THR A 124 2.31 -7.31 22.75
C THR A 124 1.41 -6.40 23.62
N ARG A 125 1.19 -5.16 23.19
CA ARG A 125 0.36 -4.21 23.98
C ARG A 125 -1.14 -4.48 23.82
N LEU A 126 -1.59 -4.86 22.62
CA LEU A 126 -2.96 -5.28 22.38
C LEU A 126 -3.31 -6.49 23.24
N GLU A 127 -2.45 -7.52 23.26
CA GLU A 127 -2.64 -8.72 24.10
C GLU A 127 -2.62 -8.40 25.58
N ARG A 128 -1.73 -7.50 26.02
CA ARG A 128 -1.68 -7.05 27.42
C ARG A 128 -2.97 -6.36 27.87
N HIS A 129 -3.60 -5.59 26.99
CA HIS A 129 -4.79 -4.80 27.33
C HIS A 129 -6.08 -5.58 27.13
N PHE A 130 -6.13 -6.52 26.19
CA PHE A 130 -7.39 -7.08 25.69
C PHE A 130 -7.41 -8.61 25.57
N GLY A 131 -6.40 -9.31 26.11
CA GLY A 131 -6.28 -10.76 25.99
C GLY A 131 -5.74 -11.21 24.62
N SER A 132 -5.68 -12.52 24.42
CA SER A 132 -5.17 -13.11 23.19
C SER A 132 -5.91 -12.59 21.96
N ILE A 133 -5.15 -12.19 20.92
CA ILE A 133 -5.71 -11.72 19.66
C ILE A 133 -6.51 -12.83 18.97
N GLU A 134 -6.09 -14.08 19.13
CA GLU A 134 -6.78 -15.26 18.56
C GLU A 134 -8.19 -15.45 19.12
N GLU A 135 -8.44 -14.93 20.34
CA GLU A 135 -9.72 -15.02 21.03
C GLU A 135 -10.65 -13.82 20.79
N TRP A 136 -10.26 -12.89 19.94
CA TRP A 136 -11.12 -11.75 19.67
C TRP A 136 -12.39 -12.18 18.94
N ASP A 137 -13.53 -11.71 19.43
CA ASP A 137 -14.82 -11.89 18.75
C ASP A 137 -14.86 -11.01 17.49
N ILE A 138 -14.70 -11.64 16.32
CA ILE A 138 -14.67 -10.99 15.03
C ILE A 138 -15.80 -11.54 14.18
N SER A 139 -16.85 -10.76 14.05
CA SER A 139 -17.98 -11.08 13.16
C SER A 139 -17.65 -10.65 11.73
N ALA A 140 -17.94 -11.50 10.76
CA ALA A 140 -17.90 -11.12 9.35
C ALA A 140 -18.92 -10.03 9.04
N LEU A 141 -18.46 -8.99 8.34
CA LEU A 141 -19.30 -7.89 7.89
C LEU A 141 -19.65 -8.09 6.42
N ASP A 142 -20.89 -7.73 6.03
CA ASP A 142 -21.26 -7.71 4.61
C ASP A 142 -20.65 -6.48 3.94
N TYR A 143 -19.39 -6.61 3.58
CA TYR A 143 -18.64 -5.58 2.89
C TYR A 143 -18.12 -6.12 1.57
N LYS A 144 -18.45 -5.43 0.50
CA LYS A 144 -17.93 -5.71 -0.84
C LYS A 144 -17.20 -4.48 -1.34
N GLN A 145 -15.94 -4.64 -1.68
CA GLN A 145 -15.25 -3.61 -2.45
C GLN A 145 -15.88 -3.51 -3.83
N ASP A 146 -16.65 -2.44 -4.05
CA ASP A 146 -17.33 -2.19 -5.32
C ASP A 146 -16.49 -1.24 -6.19
N PHE A 147 -15.20 -1.65 -6.39
CA PHE A 147 -14.29 -0.90 -7.25
C PHE A 147 -13.78 -1.74 -8.39
N TYR A 148 -13.70 -1.08 -9.53
CA TYR A 148 -13.07 -1.59 -10.71
C TYR A 148 -11.97 -0.64 -11.15
N PHE A 149 -10.89 -1.22 -11.68
CA PHE A 149 -9.87 -0.48 -12.38
C PHE A 149 -10.08 -0.65 -13.87
N ILE A 150 -10.20 0.46 -14.60
CA ILE A 150 -10.02 0.44 -16.03
C ILE A 150 -8.55 0.72 -16.31
N LYS A 151 -7.90 -0.22 -16.98
CA LYS A 151 -6.51 -0.15 -17.43
C LYS A 151 -6.49 0.00 -18.95
N VAL A 152 -5.82 1.04 -19.44
CA VAL A 152 -5.72 1.33 -20.88
C VAL A 152 -4.26 1.24 -21.29
N TYR A 153 -3.96 0.18 -22.04
CA TYR A 153 -2.61 -0.15 -22.51
C TYR A 153 -2.32 0.51 -23.86
N GLN A 154 -1.03 0.62 -24.23
CA GLN A 154 -0.57 1.11 -25.54
C GLN A 154 -1.23 2.41 -26.01
N SER A 155 -1.60 3.28 -25.09
CA SER A 155 -2.51 4.42 -25.30
C SER A 155 -1.78 5.78 -25.36
N PHE A 156 -0.52 5.79 -25.81
CA PHE A 156 0.27 7.03 -25.91
C PHE A 156 -0.40 8.10 -26.78
N SER A 157 -1.02 7.69 -27.89
CA SER A 157 -1.71 8.60 -28.82
C SER A 157 -2.91 9.32 -28.23
N ILE A 158 -3.54 8.75 -27.18
CA ILE A 158 -4.72 9.30 -26.53
C ILE A 158 -4.44 9.76 -25.08
N LYS A 159 -3.19 9.87 -24.67
CA LYS A 159 -2.78 10.16 -23.29
C LYS A 159 -3.42 11.44 -22.71
N GLU A 160 -3.56 12.49 -23.50
CA GLU A 160 -4.15 13.74 -23.04
C GLU A 160 -5.67 13.60 -22.82
N LYS A 161 -6.37 12.83 -23.66
CA LYS A 161 -7.77 12.51 -23.44
C LYS A 161 -7.97 11.73 -22.14
N LEU A 162 -7.09 10.73 -21.87
CA LEU A 162 -7.13 9.95 -20.63
C LEU A 162 -6.85 10.82 -19.40
N LYS A 163 -5.85 11.69 -19.44
CA LYS A 163 -5.57 12.64 -18.33
C LYS A 163 -6.79 13.52 -18.02
N ASN A 164 -7.40 14.09 -19.06
CA ASN A 164 -8.56 14.98 -18.90
C ASN A 164 -9.78 14.22 -18.31
N ARG A 165 -9.84 12.89 -18.44
CA ARG A 165 -10.85 12.04 -17.80
C ARG A 165 -10.43 11.49 -16.44
N GLY A 166 -9.31 11.96 -15.88
CA GLY A 166 -8.83 11.60 -14.55
C GLY A 166 -8.02 10.30 -14.46
N TYR A 167 -7.59 9.75 -15.59
CA TYR A 167 -6.66 8.62 -15.59
C TYR A 167 -5.27 9.04 -15.11
N LYS A 168 -4.61 8.14 -14.39
CA LYS A 168 -3.22 8.28 -13.96
C LYS A 168 -2.38 7.17 -14.58
N TYR A 169 -1.19 7.51 -15.04
CA TYR A 169 -0.29 6.50 -15.57
C TYR A 169 0.32 5.67 -14.44
N SER A 170 0.09 4.37 -14.49
CA SER A 170 0.73 3.40 -13.59
C SER A 170 1.96 2.83 -14.28
N SER A 171 3.14 3.11 -13.74
CA SER A 171 4.37 2.50 -14.23
C SER A 171 4.49 1.02 -13.89
N LEU A 172 3.70 0.54 -12.94
CA LEU A 172 3.54 -0.87 -12.57
C LEU A 172 2.84 -1.64 -13.69
N ASP A 173 1.66 -1.17 -14.03
CA ASP A 173 0.83 -1.80 -15.04
C ASP A 173 1.27 -1.45 -16.45
N GLN A 174 2.14 -0.44 -16.63
CA GLN A 174 2.47 0.18 -17.92
C GLN A 174 1.21 0.63 -18.66
N ALA A 175 0.23 1.11 -17.95
CA ALA A 175 -1.10 1.49 -18.43
C ALA A 175 -1.57 2.78 -17.79
N TRP A 176 -2.53 3.43 -18.43
CA TRP A 176 -3.33 4.46 -17.80
C TRP A 176 -4.44 3.80 -17.01
N VAL A 177 -4.58 4.16 -15.73
CA VAL A 177 -5.48 3.52 -14.79
C VAL A 177 -6.43 4.55 -14.20
N LYS A 178 -7.71 4.20 -14.14
CA LYS A 178 -8.74 4.94 -13.41
C LYS A 178 -9.57 3.97 -12.59
N GLU A 179 -9.90 4.39 -11.39
CA GLU A 179 -10.74 3.66 -10.46
C GLU A 179 -12.16 4.22 -10.51
N MET A 180 -13.15 3.33 -10.48
CA MET A 180 -14.57 3.69 -10.54
C MET A 180 -15.46 2.55 -10.04
N SER A 181 -16.77 2.82 -9.91
CA SER A 181 -17.77 1.80 -9.62
C SER A 181 -18.00 0.85 -10.79
N VAL A 182 -18.65 -0.30 -10.53
CA VAL A 182 -19.00 -1.29 -11.57
C VAL A 182 -19.81 -0.67 -12.71
N SER A 183 -20.86 0.08 -12.36
CA SER A 183 -21.77 0.68 -13.34
C SER A 183 -21.05 1.70 -14.24
N GLU A 184 -20.16 2.52 -13.65
CA GLU A 184 -19.37 3.49 -14.39
C GLU A 184 -18.29 2.84 -15.27
N ALA A 185 -17.76 1.67 -14.86
CA ALA A 185 -16.65 1.02 -15.56
C ALA A 185 -17.04 0.55 -16.97
N GLU A 186 -18.22 -0.02 -17.14
CA GLU A 186 -18.70 -0.48 -18.45
C GLU A 186 -19.02 0.69 -19.38
N GLU A 187 -19.64 1.75 -18.85
CA GLU A 187 -19.90 2.97 -19.62
C GLU A 187 -18.59 3.64 -20.07
N GLU A 188 -17.65 3.75 -19.16
CA GLU A 188 -16.34 4.34 -19.45
C GLU A 188 -15.56 3.51 -20.48
N LYS A 189 -15.63 2.18 -20.39
CA LYS A 189 -15.03 1.28 -21.38
C LYS A 189 -15.56 1.58 -22.78
N GLN A 190 -16.87 1.75 -22.94
CA GLN A 190 -17.49 2.07 -24.23
C GLN A 190 -17.00 3.41 -24.78
N VAL A 191 -16.80 4.41 -23.91
CA VAL A 191 -16.24 5.69 -24.34
C VAL A 191 -14.79 5.55 -24.79
N ILE A 192 -13.95 4.83 -24.05
CA ILE A 192 -12.53 4.65 -24.39
C ILE A 192 -12.37 3.81 -25.65
N ALA A 193 -13.25 2.82 -25.86
CA ALA A 193 -13.25 1.96 -27.07
C ALA A 193 -13.46 2.74 -28.39
N GLN A 194 -14.03 3.95 -28.32
CA GLN A 194 -14.13 4.84 -29.47
C GLN A 194 -12.79 5.44 -29.90
N TRP A 195 -11.75 5.37 -29.04
CA TRP A 195 -10.46 6.03 -29.27
C TRP A 195 -9.31 5.05 -29.44
N ILE A 196 -9.48 3.82 -28.99
CA ILE A 196 -8.46 2.78 -29.04
C ILE A 196 -9.12 1.41 -29.16
N ASP A 197 -8.40 0.43 -29.69
CA ASP A 197 -8.85 -0.94 -29.82
C ASP A 197 -9.22 -1.53 -28.45
N GLU A 198 -10.39 -2.16 -28.35
CA GLU A 198 -10.94 -2.70 -27.10
C GLU A 198 -10.02 -3.72 -26.42
N LYS A 199 -9.22 -4.46 -27.19
CA LYS A 199 -8.19 -5.38 -26.64
C LYS A 199 -7.17 -4.69 -25.73
N ASN A 200 -6.99 -3.38 -25.87
CA ASN A 200 -6.12 -2.58 -25.03
C ASN A 200 -6.82 -2.03 -23.77
N ILE A 201 -8.09 -2.37 -23.55
CA ILE A 201 -8.88 -1.91 -22.40
C ILE A 201 -9.20 -3.12 -21.55
N GLN A 202 -8.75 -3.11 -20.30
CA GLN A 202 -9.03 -4.16 -19.32
C GLN A 202 -9.79 -3.57 -18.13
N ILE A 203 -10.89 -4.23 -17.75
CA ILE A 203 -11.59 -3.96 -16.49
C ILE A 203 -11.16 -5.06 -15.51
N GLU A 204 -10.68 -4.65 -14.35
CA GLU A 204 -10.23 -5.55 -13.29
C GLU A 204 -10.92 -5.15 -11.99
N GLN A 205 -11.56 -6.12 -11.34
CA GLN A 205 -12.15 -5.89 -10.02
C GLN A 205 -11.02 -5.75 -8.98
N ALA A 206 -11.11 -4.72 -8.15
CA ALA A 206 -10.20 -4.54 -7.03
C ALA A 206 -10.61 -5.44 -5.87
N ASN A 207 -10.28 -6.73 -5.94
CA ASN A 207 -10.64 -7.70 -4.90
C ASN A 207 -9.76 -7.60 -3.64
N THR A 208 -8.64 -6.93 -3.72
CA THR A 208 -7.72 -6.75 -2.58
C THR A 208 -6.90 -5.48 -2.75
N ILE A 209 -6.69 -4.76 -1.64
CA ILE A 209 -5.71 -3.66 -1.63
C ILE A 209 -4.32 -4.27 -1.74
N LYS A 210 -3.65 -4.01 -2.85
CA LYS A 210 -2.22 -4.31 -2.99
C LYS A 210 -1.44 -3.01 -2.98
N ILE A 211 -0.62 -2.83 -1.96
CA ILE A 211 0.31 -1.70 -1.89
C ILE A 211 1.62 -2.16 -2.54
N GLU A 212 1.74 -1.93 -3.83
CA GLU A 212 2.92 -2.29 -4.61
C GLU A 212 3.64 -1.05 -5.12
N SER A 213 4.94 -1.10 -5.09
CA SER A 213 5.84 -0.11 -5.66
C SER A 213 7.09 -0.80 -6.20
N TYR A 214 8.05 -0.02 -6.73
CA TYR A 214 9.31 -0.55 -7.21
C TYR A 214 10.47 -0.04 -6.40
N TYR A 215 11.41 -0.94 -6.15
CA TYR A 215 12.77 -0.61 -5.73
C TYR A 215 13.76 -0.85 -6.86
N TYR A 216 14.90 -0.20 -6.75
CA TYR A 216 16.04 -0.42 -7.62
C TYR A 216 17.17 -0.98 -6.79
N LEU A 217 17.56 -2.23 -7.06
CA LEU A 217 18.75 -2.85 -6.49
C LEU A 217 19.95 -2.40 -7.29
N CYS A 218 20.87 -1.69 -6.65
CA CYS A 218 22.11 -1.20 -7.23
C CYS A 218 23.26 -2.01 -6.67
N VAL A 219 23.97 -2.76 -7.52
CA VAL A 219 25.10 -3.60 -7.13
C VAL A 219 26.39 -2.99 -7.69
N SER A 220 27.33 -2.74 -6.80
CA SER A 220 28.67 -2.25 -7.13
C SER A 220 29.74 -3.15 -6.51
N ASN A 221 31.02 -2.92 -6.87
CA ASN A 221 32.13 -3.78 -6.47
C ASN A 221 31.92 -5.27 -6.84
N CYS A 222 31.44 -5.52 -8.07
CA CYS A 222 30.94 -6.83 -8.53
C CYS A 222 31.58 -7.28 -9.85
N TYR A 223 32.90 -7.00 -10.00
CA TYR A 223 33.60 -7.30 -11.26
C TYR A 223 33.50 -8.77 -11.65
N ASP A 224 33.72 -9.66 -10.69
CA ASP A 224 33.74 -11.10 -10.87
C ASP A 224 32.33 -11.72 -11.05
N HIS A 225 31.28 -10.93 -10.83
CA HIS A 225 29.88 -11.38 -10.86
C HIS A 225 29.07 -10.82 -12.03
N LYS A 226 29.70 -10.20 -13.03
CA LYS A 226 29.02 -9.54 -14.15
C LYS A 226 28.11 -10.49 -14.94
N ALA A 227 28.59 -11.70 -15.23
CA ALA A 227 27.81 -12.71 -15.94
C ALA A 227 26.52 -13.06 -15.19
N TYR A 228 26.68 -13.39 -13.90
CA TYR A 228 25.55 -13.68 -13.02
C TYR A 228 24.54 -12.51 -12.97
N LEU A 229 25.00 -11.29 -12.79
CA LEU A 229 24.12 -10.12 -12.73
C LEU A 229 23.35 -9.91 -14.03
N LYS A 230 24.03 -10.04 -15.17
CA LYS A 230 23.41 -9.92 -16.50
C LYS A 230 22.33 -10.99 -16.72
N GLU A 231 22.62 -12.24 -16.39
CA GLU A 231 21.68 -13.37 -16.50
C GLU A 231 20.48 -13.20 -15.56
N ASN A 232 20.67 -12.55 -14.41
CA ASN A 232 19.58 -12.26 -13.45
C ASN A 232 18.87 -10.92 -13.69
N GLY A 233 19.02 -10.32 -14.89
CA GLY A 233 18.25 -9.14 -15.32
C GLY A 233 18.75 -7.81 -14.81
N PHE A 234 19.99 -7.73 -14.32
CA PHE A 234 20.62 -6.46 -13.98
C PHE A 234 21.18 -5.81 -15.26
N MET A 235 21.10 -4.48 -15.32
CA MET A 235 21.63 -3.65 -16.39
C MET A 235 22.73 -2.72 -15.88
N TRP A 236 23.86 -2.68 -16.57
CA TRP A 236 24.93 -1.73 -16.22
C TRP A 236 24.49 -0.30 -16.50
N ASN A 237 24.65 0.58 -15.52
CA ASN A 237 24.12 1.96 -15.53
C ASN A 237 22.61 2.05 -15.83
N GLY A 238 21.85 1.00 -15.51
CA GLY A 238 20.41 0.95 -15.75
C GLY A 238 19.65 2.05 -15.01
N TYR A 239 18.54 2.47 -15.61
CA TYR A 239 17.62 3.46 -15.03
C TYR A 239 18.28 4.80 -14.63
N GLY A 240 19.40 5.15 -15.28
CA GLY A 240 20.16 6.38 -15.03
C GLY A 240 21.04 6.37 -13.77
N MET A 241 21.18 5.24 -13.11
CA MET A 241 22.05 5.06 -11.95
C MET A 241 23.46 4.65 -12.43
N LYS A 242 24.42 5.56 -12.27
CA LYS A 242 25.78 5.40 -12.80
C LYS A 242 26.66 4.51 -11.89
N LYS A 243 27.63 3.82 -12.51
CA LYS A 243 28.65 2.99 -11.86
C LYS A 243 28.09 1.82 -11.04
N ALA A 244 26.92 1.29 -11.43
CA ALA A 244 26.30 0.15 -10.78
C ALA A 244 25.57 -0.74 -11.78
N TRP A 245 25.43 -2.01 -11.45
CA TRP A 245 24.43 -2.90 -12.05
C TRP A 245 23.12 -2.71 -11.36
N VAL A 246 22.05 -2.46 -12.11
CA VAL A 246 20.76 -2.06 -11.55
C VAL A 246 19.65 -2.98 -12.05
N LYS A 247 18.84 -3.46 -11.12
CA LYS A 247 17.61 -4.22 -11.41
C LYS A 247 16.43 -3.52 -10.77
N LYS A 248 15.37 -3.26 -11.55
CA LYS A 248 14.09 -2.80 -11.04
C LYS A 248 13.29 -4.01 -10.58
N ILE A 249 12.79 -3.99 -9.36
CA ILE A 249 12.06 -5.09 -8.74
C ILE A 249 10.78 -4.60 -8.06
N PRO A 250 9.72 -5.41 -8.00
CA PRO A 250 8.57 -5.13 -7.15
C PRO A 250 8.98 -5.01 -5.68
N SER A 251 8.33 -4.14 -4.93
CA SER A 251 8.66 -3.92 -3.51
C SER A 251 8.59 -5.22 -2.69
N GLN A 252 7.63 -6.06 -2.97
CA GLN A 252 7.45 -7.37 -2.30
C GLN A 252 8.60 -8.35 -2.54
N SER A 253 9.36 -8.18 -3.64
CA SER A 253 10.50 -9.05 -3.96
C SER A 253 11.82 -8.59 -3.33
N LEU A 254 11.86 -7.44 -2.65
CA LEU A 254 13.10 -6.85 -2.16
C LEU A 254 13.90 -7.82 -1.30
N LYS A 255 13.29 -8.39 -0.27
CA LYS A 255 13.98 -9.28 0.69
C LYS A 255 14.52 -10.54 0.02
N SER A 256 13.75 -11.15 -0.88
CA SER A 256 14.20 -12.35 -1.61
C SER A 256 15.35 -12.05 -2.58
N GLU A 257 15.31 -10.93 -3.27
CA GLU A 257 16.38 -10.53 -4.18
C GLU A 257 17.65 -10.12 -3.41
N GLU A 258 17.53 -9.39 -2.29
CA GLU A 258 18.67 -9.11 -1.41
C GLU A 258 19.32 -10.39 -0.88
N ALA A 259 18.52 -11.37 -0.44
CA ALA A 259 19.04 -12.65 0.05
C ALA A 259 19.82 -13.43 -1.03
N LYS A 260 19.43 -13.33 -2.30
CA LYS A 260 20.19 -13.91 -3.42
C LYS A 260 21.55 -13.22 -3.59
N LEU A 261 21.56 -11.89 -3.51
CA LEU A 261 22.76 -11.09 -3.69
C LEU A 261 23.76 -11.26 -2.54
N LEU A 262 23.27 -11.41 -1.30
CA LEU A 262 24.13 -11.63 -0.12
C LEU A 262 24.98 -12.92 -0.19
N LYS A 263 24.64 -13.86 -1.09
CA LYS A 263 25.44 -15.06 -1.36
C LYS A 263 26.69 -14.78 -2.21
N LEU A 264 26.77 -13.62 -2.84
CA LEU A 264 27.90 -13.22 -3.66
C LEU A 264 28.95 -12.50 -2.79
N PRO A 265 30.21 -12.94 -2.79
CA PRO A 265 31.24 -12.31 -1.96
C PRO A 265 31.61 -10.92 -2.50
N ASN A 266 32.04 -10.06 -1.59
CA ASN A 266 32.68 -8.76 -1.86
C ASN A 266 31.85 -7.74 -2.67
N ILE A 267 30.55 -7.92 -2.81
CA ILE A 267 29.67 -6.95 -3.47
C ILE A 267 29.15 -5.89 -2.49
N LYS A 268 28.76 -4.73 -3.02
CA LYS A 268 28.01 -3.71 -2.28
C LYS A 268 26.64 -3.57 -2.90
N VAL A 269 25.59 -3.80 -2.11
CA VAL A 269 24.19 -3.64 -2.50
C VAL A 269 23.63 -2.38 -1.88
N LYS A 270 22.93 -1.59 -2.67
CA LYS A 270 22.18 -0.40 -2.24
C LYS A 270 20.77 -0.46 -2.80
N VAL A 271 19.78 -0.24 -1.96
CA VAL A 271 18.39 -0.06 -2.37
C VAL A 271 18.14 1.41 -2.65
N ALA A 272 17.59 1.70 -3.80
CA ALA A 272 17.17 3.05 -4.20
C ALA A 272 15.69 3.06 -4.60
N ALA A 273 15.06 4.20 -4.45
CA ALA A 273 13.74 4.52 -4.96
C ALA A 273 13.83 5.72 -5.90
N LYS A 274 12.94 5.80 -6.88
CA LYS A 274 12.83 6.91 -7.83
C LYS A 274 11.44 7.48 -7.80
#